data_3428ab9b6f55fb9a40fc869ee3de9c77
#
_entry.id   3428ab9b6f55fb9a40fc869ee3de9c77
#
_cell.length_a   1.000
_cell.length_b   1.000
_cell.length_c   1.000
_cell.angle_alpha   90.00
_cell.angle_beta   90.00
_cell.angle_gamma   90.00
#
_symmetry.space_group_name_H-M   'P 1'
#
loop_
_entity.id
_entity.type
_entity.pdbx_description
1 polymer ?
#
loop_
_entity_poly.entity_id
_entity_poly.type
_entity_poly.pdbx_seq_one_letter_code
_entity_poly.pdbx_strand_id
1 'polypeptide(L)'
;MRHAIVMLGLCMAVACSDSNDRESDEESLSEEYSDLEFGGESYEEYDERRDSYGGRRGSLAGRGCTDDCSGHQAGYEWAERKGIADPEDCGGRSWSFIEGCRAYAKEAQAAEEAEY
;
A
#
# COMPACT_ATOMS: atom_id res chain seq x y z
N MET A 1 1.26 46.43 40.83
CA MET A 1 0.40 45.34 40.38
C MET A 1 1.03 44.65 39.19
N ARG A 2 1.60 43.52 39.42
CA ARG A 2 2.30 42.78 38.37
C ARG A 2 1.48 41.54 38.07
N HIS A 3 0.93 41.49 36.86
CA HIS A 3 0.27 40.32 36.35
C HIS A 3 1.31 39.39 35.75
N ALA A 4 1.55 38.29 36.41
CA ALA A 4 2.38 37.26 35.85
C ALA A 4 1.50 36.45 34.89
N ILE A 5 1.77 36.60 33.61
CA ILE A 5 1.19 35.77 32.57
C ILE A 5 1.99 34.46 32.58
N VAL A 6 1.40 33.44 33.14
CA VAL A 6 1.93 32.08 33.02
C VAL A 6 1.54 31.59 31.62
N MET A 7 2.49 31.61 30.71
CA MET A 7 2.37 30.92 29.44
C MET A 7 2.49 29.42 29.73
N LEU A 8 1.35 28.77 29.78
CA LEU A 8 1.33 27.31 29.74
C LEU A 8 1.67 26.90 28.31
N GLY A 9 2.91 26.51 28.11
CA GLY A 9 3.33 25.88 26.88
C GLY A 9 2.65 24.53 26.75
N LEU A 10 1.63 24.45 25.93
CA LEU A 10 1.01 23.18 25.57
C LEU A 10 1.94 22.48 24.59
N CYS A 11 2.81 21.62 25.11
CA CYS A 11 3.54 20.68 24.27
C CYS A 11 2.54 19.68 23.70
N MET A 12 2.06 19.95 22.48
CA MET A 12 1.40 18.92 21.70
C MET A 12 2.47 17.90 21.28
N ALA A 13 2.51 16.81 21.99
CA ALA A 13 3.25 15.66 21.54
C ALA A 13 2.53 15.12 20.31
N VAL A 14 3.01 15.49 19.13
CA VAL A 14 2.60 14.83 17.90
C VAL A 14 3.24 13.44 17.95
N ALA A 15 2.47 12.45 18.31
CA ALA A 15 2.88 11.08 18.19
C ALA A 15 2.91 10.73 16.70
N CYS A 16 4.09 10.81 16.09
CA CYS A 16 4.32 10.26 14.77
C CYS A 16 4.37 8.74 14.92
N SER A 17 3.28 8.07 14.62
CA SER A 17 3.27 6.62 14.54
C SER A 17 3.61 6.21 13.11
N ASP A 18 4.89 6.09 12.81
CA ASP A 18 5.39 5.71 11.50
C ASP A 18 5.33 4.20 11.22
N SER A 19 4.89 3.40 12.17
CA SER A 19 5.01 1.95 12.08
C SER A 19 3.80 1.23 11.48
N ASN A 20 2.72 1.93 11.14
CA ASN A 20 1.46 1.32 10.72
C ASN A 20 0.98 1.65 9.30
N ASP A 21 1.76 2.33 8.50
CA ASP A 21 1.37 2.67 7.12
C ASP A 21 1.03 1.43 6.28
N ARG A 22 1.65 0.30 6.60
CA ARG A 22 1.47 -0.95 5.88
C ARG A 22 0.16 -1.65 6.23
N GLU A 23 -0.25 -1.65 7.49
CA GLU A 23 -1.51 -2.24 7.94
C GLU A 23 -2.73 -1.46 7.47
N SER A 24 -2.64 -0.14 7.43
CA SER A 24 -3.74 0.70 6.96
C SER A 24 -4.00 0.55 5.47
N ASP A 25 -2.98 0.28 4.67
CA ASP A 25 -3.12 0.03 3.23
C ASP A 25 -3.80 -1.32 2.95
N GLU A 26 -3.47 -2.35 3.71
CA GLU A 26 -4.05 -3.69 3.58
C GLU A 26 -5.52 -3.70 4.00
N GLU A 27 -5.87 -3.04 5.08
CA GLU A 27 -7.24 -2.90 5.56
C GLU A 27 -8.11 -2.12 4.57
N SER A 28 -7.60 -1.04 4.00
CA SER A 28 -8.25 -0.26 2.95
C SER A 28 -8.50 -1.09 1.69
N LEU A 29 -7.55 -1.94 1.30
CA LEU A 29 -7.66 -2.84 0.15
C LEU A 29 -8.73 -3.90 0.36
N SER A 30 -8.83 -4.47 1.55
CA SER A 30 -9.83 -5.50 1.82
C SER A 30 -11.26 -4.95 1.78
N GLU A 31 -11.47 -3.70 2.16
CA GLU A 31 -12.77 -3.02 2.03
C GLU A 31 -13.11 -2.70 0.58
N GLU A 32 -12.16 -2.16 -0.18
CA GLU A 32 -12.35 -1.76 -1.57
C GLU A 32 -12.64 -2.95 -2.49
N TYR A 33 -12.02 -4.07 -2.22
CA TYR A 33 -12.13 -5.28 -3.04
C TYR A 33 -12.92 -6.41 -2.36
N SER A 34 -13.73 -6.09 -1.35
CA SER A 34 -14.46 -7.09 -0.56
C SER A 34 -15.38 -8.00 -1.39
N ASP A 35 -15.90 -7.48 -2.50
CA ASP A 35 -16.82 -8.21 -3.38
C ASP A 35 -16.11 -8.91 -4.56
N LEU A 36 -14.79 -8.75 -4.67
CA LEU A 36 -14.01 -9.33 -5.76
C LEU A 36 -13.31 -10.61 -5.33
N GLU A 37 -13.39 -11.61 -6.19
CA GLU A 37 -12.67 -12.87 -6.05
C GLU A 37 -12.00 -13.24 -7.38
N PHE A 38 -10.80 -13.76 -7.30
CA PHE A 38 -10.10 -14.31 -8.46
C PHE A 38 -9.81 -15.79 -8.24
N GLY A 39 -10.40 -16.63 -9.09
CA GLY A 39 -10.29 -18.07 -8.91
C GLY A 39 -10.92 -18.59 -7.62
N GLY A 40 -11.93 -17.89 -7.07
CA GLY A 40 -12.56 -18.23 -5.82
C GLY A 40 -11.81 -17.74 -4.57
N GLU A 41 -10.79 -16.91 -4.74
CA GLU A 41 -9.98 -16.36 -3.65
C GLU A 41 -10.25 -14.86 -3.48
N SER A 42 -10.65 -14.48 -2.26
CA SER A 42 -10.78 -13.08 -1.89
C SER A 42 -9.40 -12.44 -1.65
N TYR A 43 -9.35 -11.11 -1.57
CA TYR A 43 -8.10 -10.43 -1.26
C TYR A 43 -7.54 -10.84 0.11
N GLU A 44 -8.39 -11.00 1.10
CA GLU A 44 -7.98 -11.41 2.44
C GLU A 44 -7.32 -12.79 2.46
N GLU A 45 -7.93 -13.76 1.77
CA GLU A 45 -7.36 -15.11 1.61
C GLU A 45 -6.03 -15.09 0.85
N TYR A 46 -5.94 -14.29 -0.19
CA TYR A 46 -4.70 -14.06 -0.92
C TYR A 46 -3.61 -13.45 -0.03
N ASP A 47 -3.96 -12.44 0.75
CA ASP A 47 -3.03 -11.74 1.64
C ASP A 47 -2.43 -12.69 2.68
N GLU A 48 -3.27 -13.52 3.31
CA GLU A 48 -2.82 -14.55 4.25
C GLU A 48 -1.90 -15.57 3.57
N ARG A 49 -2.27 -16.03 2.38
CA ARG A 49 -1.47 -16.98 1.62
C ARG A 49 -0.12 -16.40 1.23
N ARG A 50 -0.09 -15.17 0.75
CA ARG A 50 1.14 -14.47 0.40
C ARG A 50 2.05 -14.34 1.62
N ASP A 51 1.52 -13.90 2.75
CA ASP A 51 2.29 -13.69 3.97
C ASP A 51 2.83 -15.00 4.56
N SER A 52 2.16 -16.11 4.32
CA SER A 52 2.60 -17.43 4.78
C SER A 52 3.97 -17.85 4.19
N TYR A 53 4.33 -17.31 3.04
CA TYR A 53 5.62 -17.59 2.41
C TYR A 53 6.79 -16.82 3.02
N GLY A 54 6.53 -15.75 3.79
CA GLY A 54 7.57 -14.99 4.49
C GLY A 54 8.66 -14.43 3.58
N GLY A 55 8.33 -14.07 2.34
CA GLY A 55 9.28 -13.54 1.36
C GLY A 55 10.15 -14.60 0.68
N ARG A 56 9.97 -15.89 0.96
CA ARG A 56 10.76 -16.98 0.38
C ARG A 56 10.61 -17.11 -1.14
N ARG A 57 9.51 -16.62 -1.70
CA ARG A 57 9.23 -16.63 -3.14
C ARG A 57 9.55 -15.31 -3.83
N GLY A 58 10.38 -14.50 -3.21
CA GLY A 58 10.77 -13.19 -3.72
C GLY A 58 9.85 -12.08 -3.24
N SER A 59 10.20 -10.87 -3.60
CA SER A 59 9.41 -9.68 -3.29
C SER A 59 9.56 -8.63 -4.39
N LEU A 60 8.52 -7.82 -4.56
CA LEU A 60 8.51 -6.67 -5.45
C LEU A 60 7.94 -5.46 -4.71
N ALA A 61 8.67 -4.34 -4.71
CA ALA A 61 8.24 -3.09 -4.08
C ALA A 61 7.81 -3.27 -2.60
N GLY A 62 8.53 -4.12 -1.86
CA GLY A 62 8.27 -4.42 -0.46
C GLY A 62 7.16 -5.42 -0.19
N ARG A 63 6.56 -5.99 -1.23
CA ARG A 63 5.51 -7.00 -1.12
C ARG A 63 6.03 -8.38 -1.51
N GLY A 64 5.68 -9.39 -0.72
CA GLY A 64 6.02 -10.77 -1.03
C GLY A 64 5.28 -11.29 -2.26
N CYS A 65 5.93 -12.20 -2.99
CA CYS A 65 5.35 -12.87 -4.15
C CYS A 65 4.81 -14.24 -3.76
N THR A 66 3.76 -14.71 -4.45
CA THR A 66 3.12 -15.99 -4.14
C THR A 66 3.70 -17.18 -4.90
N ASP A 67 4.27 -16.93 -6.05
CA ASP A 67 4.90 -17.97 -6.88
C ASP A 67 6.28 -17.50 -7.33
N ASP A 68 6.31 -16.69 -8.35
CA ASP A 68 7.44 -15.84 -8.71
C ASP A 68 6.92 -14.39 -8.73
N CYS A 69 7.71 -13.42 -8.96
CA CYS A 69 7.23 -12.04 -8.98
C CYS A 69 6.59 -11.62 -10.31
N SER A 70 6.30 -12.55 -11.21
CA SER A 70 5.79 -12.25 -12.56
C SER A 70 4.46 -11.51 -12.56
N GLY A 71 3.52 -11.89 -11.68
CA GLY A 71 2.23 -11.22 -11.56
C GLY A 71 2.37 -9.78 -11.06
N HIS A 72 3.13 -9.58 -10.02
CA HIS A 72 3.44 -8.24 -9.49
C HIS A 72 4.19 -7.40 -10.52
N GLN A 73 5.18 -7.97 -11.17
CA GLN A 73 5.96 -7.29 -12.20
C GLN A 73 5.09 -6.88 -13.38
N ALA A 74 4.22 -7.76 -13.84
CA ALA A 74 3.29 -7.46 -14.94
C ALA A 74 2.37 -6.27 -14.60
N GLY A 75 1.83 -6.23 -13.39
CA GLY A 75 1.00 -5.14 -12.92
C GLY A 75 1.76 -3.82 -12.78
N TYR A 76 2.96 -3.89 -12.26
CA TYR A 76 3.86 -2.74 -12.11
C TYR A 76 4.20 -2.13 -13.48
N GLU A 77 4.64 -2.95 -14.43
CA GLU A 77 4.98 -2.52 -15.80
C GLU A 77 3.76 -1.99 -16.55
N TRP A 78 2.60 -2.62 -16.36
CA TRP A 78 1.36 -2.15 -16.98
C TRP A 78 1.00 -0.75 -16.45
N ALA A 79 1.09 -0.52 -15.16
CA ALA A 79 0.83 0.78 -14.54
C ALA A 79 1.80 1.86 -15.05
N GLU A 80 3.07 1.49 -15.21
CA GLU A 80 4.09 2.37 -15.77
C GLU A 80 3.75 2.77 -17.22
N ARG A 81 3.39 1.82 -18.07
CA ARG A 81 3.00 2.11 -19.45
C ARG A 81 1.74 2.96 -19.56
N LYS A 82 0.80 2.77 -18.64
CA LYS A 82 -0.47 3.50 -18.62
C LYS A 82 -0.39 4.84 -17.88
N GLY A 83 0.72 5.10 -17.18
CA GLY A 83 0.87 6.31 -16.38
C GLY A 83 -0.09 6.37 -15.20
N ILE A 84 -0.37 5.24 -14.57
CA ILE A 84 -1.26 5.17 -13.42
C ILE A 84 -0.60 5.88 -12.23
N ALA A 85 -1.22 6.93 -11.74
CA ALA A 85 -0.75 7.70 -10.59
C ALA A 85 -1.67 7.56 -9.36
N ASP A 86 -2.86 6.98 -9.55
CA ASP A 86 -3.82 6.74 -8.48
C ASP A 86 -3.97 5.23 -8.26
N PRO A 87 -3.66 4.73 -7.06
CA PRO A 87 -3.84 3.31 -6.74
C PRO A 87 -5.27 2.79 -6.96
N GLU A 88 -6.28 3.65 -6.86
CA GLU A 88 -7.68 3.28 -7.10
C GLU A 88 -7.98 2.97 -8.57
N ASP A 89 -7.15 3.43 -9.49
CA ASP A 89 -7.27 3.12 -10.92
C ASP A 89 -6.71 1.74 -11.30
N CYS A 90 -6.13 1.03 -10.33
CA CYS A 90 -5.61 -0.30 -10.54
C CYS A 90 -6.71 -1.35 -10.56
N GLY A 91 -6.72 -2.16 -11.59
CA GLY A 91 -7.58 -3.32 -11.73
C GLY A 91 -6.83 -4.41 -12.46
N GLY A 92 -7.41 -5.57 -12.60
CA GLY A 92 -6.78 -6.68 -13.29
C GLY A 92 -7.48 -8.01 -13.01
N ARG A 93 -6.83 -9.10 -13.41
CA ARG A 93 -7.37 -10.46 -13.30
C ARG A 93 -6.75 -11.29 -12.18
N SER A 94 -5.85 -10.72 -11.41
CA SER A 94 -5.26 -11.38 -10.26
C SER A 94 -4.87 -10.37 -9.19
N TRP A 95 -4.84 -10.82 -7.97
CA TRP A 95 -4.42 -9.98 -6.84
C TRP A 95 -2.97 -9.53 -6.96
N SER A 96 -2.08 -10.41 -7.45
CA SER A 96 -0.68 -10.07 -7.69
C SER A 96 -0.53 -8.92 -8.68
N PHE A 97 -1.31 -8.92 -9.76
CA PHE A 97 -1.30 -7.86 -10.76
C PHE A 97 -1.77 -6.53 -10.15
N ILE A 98 -2.87 -6.55 -9.41
CA ILE A 98 -3.43 -5.36 -8.73
C ILE A 98 -2.42 -4.80 -7.74
N GLU A 99 -1.78 -5.63 -6.94
CA GLU A 99 -0.74 -5.19 -5.99
C GLU A 99 0.46 -4.56 -6.69
N GLY A 100 0.91 -5.13 -7.79
CA GLY A 100 2.01 -4.58 -8.60
C GLY A 100 1.66 -3.21 -9.16
N CYS A 101 0.46 -3.05 -9.71
CA CYS A 101 -0.07 -1.77 -10.19
C CYS A 101 -0.12 -0.72 -9.06
N ARG A 102 -0.65 -1.08 -7.91
CA ARG A 102 -0.75 -0.18 -6.76
C ARG A 102 0.62 0.23 -6.24
N ALA A 103 1.59 -0.67 -6.25
CA ALA A 103 2.96 -0.36 -5.86
C ALA A 103 3.56 0.75 -6.75
N TYR A 104 3.39 0.63 -8.06
CA TYR A 104 3.83 1.68 -8.99
C TYR A 104 3.12 3.01 -8.73
N ALA A 105 1.80 2.98 -8.60
CA ALA A 105 1.00 4.19 -8.38
C ALA A 105 1.39 4.92 -7.09
N LYS A 106 1.65 4.19 -6.02
CA LYS A 106 2.13 4.76 -4.76
C LYS A 106 3.51 5.37 -4.87
N GLU A 107 4.42 4.74 -5.60
CA GLU A 107 5.74 5.30 -5.88
C GLU A 107 5.64 6.59 -6.69
N ALA A 108 4.75 6.62 -7.69
CA ALA A 108 4.49 7.82 -8.50
C ALA A 108 3.93 8.97 -7.67
N GLN A 109 2.99 8.69 -6.76
CA GLN A 109 2.46 9.70 -5.84
C GLN A 109 3.54 10.23 -4.91
N ALA A 110 4.36 9.36 -4.35
CA ALA A 110 5.45 9.75 -3.46
C ALA A 110 6.48 10.64 -4.19
N ALA A 111 6.75 10.35 -5.46
CA ALA A 111 7.64 11.16 -6.27
C ALA A 111 7.07 12.55 -6.54
N GLU A 112 5.76 12.67 -6.79
CA GLU A 112 5.08 13.97 -6.95
C GLU A 112 5.11 14.77 -5.65
N GLU A 113 4.86 14.16 -4.52
CA GLU A 113 4.91 14.80 -3.20
C GLU A 113 6.33 15.27 -2.83
N ALA A 114 7.36 14.57 -3.28
CA ALA A 114 8.76 14.92 -3.02
C ALA A 114 9.26 16.13 -3.82
N GLU A 115 8.55 16.52 -4.89
CA GLU A 115 8.90 17.69 -5.72
C GLU A 115 8.41 19.02 -5.14
N TYR A 116 7.60 19.02 -4.11
CA TYR A 116 7.08 20.21 -3.44
C TYR A 116 7.87 20.58 -2.19
#